data_4f6222cfabfcf19dcd08a96b52519cfc
#
_entry.id   4f6222cfabfcf19dcd08a96b52519cfc
#
_cell.length_a   1.000
_cell.length_b   1.000
_cell.length_c   1.000
_cell.angle_alpha   90.00
_cell.angle_beta   90.00
_cell.angle_gamma   90.00
#
_symmetry.space_group_name_H-M   'P 1'
#
loop_
_entity.id
_entity.type
_entity.pdbx_description
1 polymer ?
#
loop_
_entity_poly.entity_id
_entity_poly.type
_entity_poly.pdbx_seq_one_letter_code
_entity_poly.pdbx_strand_id
1 'polypeptide(L)'
;MYSKLLIKEALHNIEQILQELQEWTSHITCGDDFALSHDGMVLLNAVCMKFIVLGEEVKSIDKRTNKMLLPLYPSVDWQAIMKLRDKTVHHYFDIDADKIAEILLNDIPYVLPVIRQMQNDLCNPDETECSVI
;
A
#
# COMPACT_ATOMS: atom_id res chain seq x y z
N MET A 1 -23.58 -1.31 7.09
CA MET A 1 -23.18 -2.17 5.94
C MET A 1 -22.42 -1.37 4.91
N TYR A 2 -21.38 -1.92 4.36
CA TYR A 2 -20.53 -1.24 3.39
C TYR A 2 -20.63 -1.89 2.01
N SER A 3 -20.25 -1.16 0.95
CA SER A 3 -20.28 -1.66 -0.41
C SER A 3 -19.10 -2.58 -0.67
N LYS A 4 -19.35 -3.86 -0.93
CA LYS A 4 -18.31 -4.81 -1.28
C LYS A 4 -17.59 -4.42 -2.57
N LEU A 5 -18.33 -3.89 -3.54
CA LEU A 5 -17.73 -3.49 -4.81
C LEU A 5 -16.66 -2.42 -4.61
N LEU A 6 -16.97 -1.40 -3.81
CA LEU A 6 -16.00 -0.32 -3.54
C LEU A 6 -14.78 -0.83 -2.78
N ILE A 7 -14.96 -1.78 -1.87
CA ILE A 7 -13.84 -2.37 -1.14
C ILE A 7 -12.98 -3.22 -2.08
N LYS A 8 -13.60 -4.00 -2.98
CA LYS A 8 -12.89 -4.79 -3.97
C LYS A 8 -12.06 -3.90 -4.90
N GLU A 9 -12.62 -2.77 -5.34
CA GLU A 9 -11.91 -1.81 -6.17
C GLU A 9 -10.70 -1.23 -5.44
N ALA A 10 -10.89 -0.85 -4.17
CA ALA A 10 -9.78 -0.33 -3.36
C ALA A 10 -8.68 -1.36 -3.18
N LEU A 11 -9.03 -2.61 -2.90
CA LEU A 11 -8.06 -3.69 -2.75
C LEU A 11 -7.32 -3.96 -4.05
N HIS A 12 -8.01 -3.89 -5.19
CA HIS A 12 -7.37 -4.05 -6.49
C HIS A 12 -6.35 -2.93 -6.74
N ASN A 13 -6.72 -1.69 -6.43
CA ASN A 13 -5.82 -0.55 -6.56
C ASN A 13 -4.59 -0.71 -5.66
N ILE A 14 -4.79 -1.16 -4.43
CA ILE A 14 -3.68 -1.40 -3.50
C ILE A 14 -2.76 -2.50 -4.03
N GLU A 15 -3.32 -3.58 -4.55
CA GLU A 15 -2.53 -4.66 -5.14
C GLU A 15 -1.64 -4.14 -6.27
N GLN A 16 -2.20 -3.33 -7.16
CA GLN A 16 -1.43 -2.74 -8.26
C GLN A 16 -0.31 -1.84 -7.74
N ILE A 17 -0.60 -1.01 -6.76
CA ILE A 17 0.40 -0.12 -6.15
C ILE A 17 1.55 -0.94 -5.58
N LEU A 18 1.25 -2.00 -4.82
CA LEU A 18 2.26 -2.83 -4.18
C LEU A 18 3.11 -3.57 -5.22
N GLN A 19 2.49 -4.08 -6.28
CA GLN A 19 3.20 -4.74 -7.37
C GLN A 19 4.14 -3.77 -8.08
N GLU A 20 3.68 -2.57 -8.40
CA GLU A 20 4.50 -1.55 -9.04
C GLU A 20 5.66 -1.11 -8.14
N LEU A 21 5.40 -0.93 -6.85
CA LEU A 21 6.48 -0.59 -5.91
C LEU A 21 7.57 -1.65 -5.92
N GLN A 22 7.19 -2.93 -5.85
CA GLN A 22 8.17 -4.02 -5.85
C GLN A 22 8.93 -4.10 -7.17
N GLU A 23 8.24 -3.93 -8.29
CA GLU A 23 8.85 -3.99 -9.62
C GLU A 23 9.79 -2.82 -9.85
N TRP A 24 9.33 -1.59 -9.56
CA TRP A 24 10.12 -0.39 -9.82
C TRP A 24 11.35 -0.27 -8.93
N THR A 25 11.30 -0.86 -7.75
CA THR A 25 12.36 -0.72 -6.75
C THR A 25 13.15 -2.01 -6.53
N SER A 26 13.06 -2.95 -7.47
CA SER A 26 13.73 -4.26 -7.31
C SER A 26 15.26 -4.15 -7.15
N HIS A 27 15.85 -3.07 -7.65
CA HIS A 27 17.29 -2.81 -7.55
C HIS A 27 17.69 -1.96 -6.35
N ILE A 28 16.73 -1.46 -5.58
CA ILE A 28 17.00 -0.60 -4.43
C ILE A 28 17.38 -1.44 -3.22
N THR A 29 18.52 -1.14 -2.63
CA THR A 29 19.01 -1.83 -1.42
C THR A 29 19.23 -0.86 -0.25
N CYS A 30 19.42 0.43 -0.54
CA CYS A 30 19.63 1.45 0.48
C CYS A 30 19.23 2.81 -0.08
N GLY A 31 19.22 3.83 0.78
CA GLY A 31 18.86 5.18 0.38
C GLY A 31 19.75 5.78 -0.69
N ASP A 32 21.02 5.38 -0.74
CA ASP A 32 21.96 5.88 -1.76
C ASP A 32 21.53 5.52 -3.17
N ASP A 33 20.84 4.38 -3.34
CA ASP A 33 20.34 3.99 -4.66
C ASP A 33 19.29 4.99 -5.19
N PHE A 34 18.67 5.74 -4.31
CA PHE A 34 17.79 6.85 -4.70
C PHE A 34 18.57 8.16 -4.85
N ALA A 35 19.42 8.46 -3.87
CA ALA A 35 19.96 9.81 -3.68
C ALA A 35 21.14 10.14 -4.60
N LEU A 36 21.89 9.15 -5.08
CA LEU A 36 23.15 9.40 -5.77
C LEU A 36 23.03 9.56 -7.29
N SER A 37 21.80 9.52 -7.85
CA SER A 37 21.61 9.72 -9.28
C SER A 37 20.33 10.48 -9.57
N HIS A 38 20.28 11.09 -10.75
CA HIS A 38 19.05 11.75 -11.22
C HIS A 38 17.91 10.74 -11.34
N ASP A 39 18.16 9.60 -11.96
CA ASP A 39 17.13 8.56 -12.14
C ASP A 39 16.66 8.02 -10.79
N GLY A 40 17.56 7.87 -9.83
CA GLY A 40 17.19 7.46 -8.47
C GLY A 40 16.28 8.46 -7.79
N MET A 41 16.54 9.75 -7.98
CA MET A 41 15.69 10.80 -7.41
C MET A 41 14.31 10.84 -8.09
N VAL A 42 14.25 10.62 -9.40
CA VAL A 42 12.96 10.50 -10.11
C VAL A 42 12.17 9.31 -9.55
N LEU A 43 12.83 8.17 -9.36
CA LEU A 43 12.20 6.99 -8.80
C LEU A 43 11.71 7.24 -7.36
N LEU A 44 12.50 7.93 -6.55
CA LEU A 44 12.09 8.28 -5.18
C LEU A 44 10.79 9.07 -5.18
N ASN A 45 10.68 10.04 -6.08
CA ASN A 45 9.45 10.83 -6.21
C ASN A 45 8.26 9.96 -6.61
N ALA A 46 8.46 9.02 -7.53
CA ALA A 46 7.40 8.10 -7.95
C ALA A 46 6.97 7.21 -6.77
N VAL A 47 7.92 6.72 -5.98
CA VAL A 47 7.64 5.91 -4.79
C VAL A 47 6.83 6.72 -3.77
N CYS A 48 7.22 7.97 -3.52
CA CYS A 48 6.51 8.84 -2.60
C CYS A 48 5.06 9.04 -3.03
N MET A 49 4.81 9.24 -4.32
CA MET A 49 3.45 9.36 -4.81
C MET A 49 2.66 8.07 -4.56
N LYS A 50 3.27 6.91 -4.78
CA LYS A 50 2.62 5.63 -4.52
C LYS A 50 2.31 5.43 -3.04
N PHE A 51 3.20 5.87 -2.15
CA PHE A 51 2.96 5.81 -0.71
C PHE A 51 1.75 6.67 -0.31
N ILE A 52 1.61 7.85 -0.92
CA ILE A 52 0.49 8.73 -0.64
C ILE A 52 -0.82 8.05 -1.07
N VAL A 53 -0.86 7.49 -2.28
CA VAL A 53 -2.07 6.84 -2.79
C VAL A 53 -2.38 5.58 -1.98
N LEU A 54 -1.35 4.80 -1.62
CA LEU A 54 -1.53 3.62 -0.78
C LEU A 54 -2.20 3.97 0.54
N GLY A 55 -1.68 4.99 1.22
CA GLY A 55 -2.26 5.44 2.49
C GLY A 55 -3.70 5.92 2.34
N GLU A 56 -4.00 6.64 1.25
CA GLU A 56 -5.35 7.10 0.97
C GLU A 56 -6.32 5.93 0.74
N GLU A 57 -5.90 4.92 -0.01
CA GLU A 57 -6.73 3.75 -0.27
C GLU A 57 -7.00 2.96 1.02
N VAL A 58 -5.98 2.80 1.86
CA VAL A 58 -6.15 2.12 3.17
C VAL A 58 -7.09 2.91 4.07
N LYS A 59 -6.94 4.23 4.14
CA LYS A 59 -7.85 5.10 4.90
C LYS A 59 -9.29 4.97 4.38
N SER A 60 -9.45 4.88 3.07
CA SER A 60 -10.77 4.76 2.45
C SER A 60 -11.45 3.45 2.88
N ILE A 61 -10.73 2.34 2.87
CA ILE A 61 -11.26 1.05 3.32
C ILE A 61 -11.68 1.13 4.79
N ASP A 62 -10.82 1.70 5.63
CA ASP A 62 -11.07 1.82 7.06
C ASP A 62 -12.35 2.63 7.32
N LYS A 63 -12.47 3.76 6.64
CA LYS A 63 -13.64 4.63 6.77
C LYS A 63 -14.91 3.96 6.27
N ARG A 64 -14.85 3.32 5.09
CA ARG A 64 -16.02 2.69 4.46
C ARG A 64 -16.52 1.49 5.23
N THR A 65 -15.67 0.84 6.01
CA THR A 65 -16.04 -0.33 6.82
C THR A 65 -16.24 0.02 8.29
N ASN A 66 -16.33 1.29 8.65
CA ASN A 66 -16.46 1.77 10.02
C ASN A 66 -15.40 1.18 10.95
N LYS A 67 -14.16 1.08 10.43
CA LYS A 67 -12.99 0.54 11.15
C LYS A 67 -13.18 -0.94 11.55
N MET A 68 -14.01 -1.66 10.84
CA MET A 68 -14.33 -3.06 11.16
C MET A 68 -13.51 -4.08 10.39
N LEU A 69 -13.08 -3.75 9.16
CA LEU A 69 -12.43 -4.74 8.30
C LEU A 69 -10.94 -4.91 8.62
N LEU A 70 -10.18 -3.83 8.69
CA LEU A 70 -8.73 -3.90 8.85
C LEU A 70 -8.29 -4.63 10.13
N PRO A 71 -8.99 -4.47 11.28
CA PRO A 71 -8.60 -5.20 12.49
C PRO A 71 -8.69 -6.72 12.38
N LEU A 72 -9.39 -7.24 11.37
CA LEU A 72 -9.46 -8.69 11.12
C LEU A 72 -8.15 -9.23 10.54
N TYR A 73 -7.23 -8.35 10.13
CA TYR A 73 -5.95 -8.70 9.53
C TYR A 73 -4.81 -8.03 10.31
N PRO A 74 -4.59 -8.46 11.57
CA PRO A 74 -3.67 -7.76 12.46
C PRO A 74 -2.18 -7.97 12.15
N SER A 75 -1.84 -8.82 11.18
CA SER A 75 -0.44 -9.01 10.80
C SER A 75 0.15 -7.81 10.07
N VAL A 76 -0.68 -6.90 9.57
CA VAL A 76 -0.24 -5.65 8.94
C VAL A 76 -0.55 -4.49 9.88
N ASP A 77 0.43 -3.60 10.05
CA ASP A 77 0.22 -2.36 10.81
C ASP A 77 -0.43 -1.32 9.89
N TRP A 78 -1.76 -1.36 9.83
CA TRP A 78 -2.54 -0.47 8.96
C TRP A 78 -2.38 0.99 9.35
N GLN A 79 -2.26 1.26 10.66
CA GLN A 79 -2.05 2.63 11.14
C GLN A 79 -0.71 3.19 10.65
N ALA A 80 0.33 2.35 10.59
CA ALA A 80 1.61 2.78 10.07
C ALA A 80 1.52 3.16 8.59
N ILE A 81 0.75 2.40 7.80
CA ILE A 81 0.54 2.72 6.38
C ILE A 81 -0.19 4.06 6.23
N MET A 82 -1.24 4.28 7.02
CA MET A 82 -1.96 5.55 7.00
C MET A 82 -1.08 6.72 7.41
N LYS A 83 -0.23 6.52 8.43
CA LYS A 83 0.72 7.55 8.89
C LYS A 83 1.81 7.80 7.87
N LEU A 84 2.20 6.78 7.11
CA LEU A 84 3.19 6.93 6.04
C LEU A 84 2.73 7.94 5.00
N ARG A 85 1.45 7.91 4.65
CA ARG A 85 0.87 8.91 3.74
C ARG A 85 1.05 10.31 4.32
N ASP A 86 0.70 10.51 5.59
CA ASP A 86 0.77 11.82 6.23
C ASP A 86 2.21 12.31 6.32
N LYS A 87 3.13 11.44 6.72
CA LYS A 87 4.56 11.77 6.79
C LYS A 87 5.13 12.14 5.43
N THR A 88 4.75 11.39 4.39
CA THR A 88 5.25 11.66 3.03
C THR A 88 4.78 13.03 2.55
N VAL A 89 3.53 13.38 2.80
CA VAL A 89 2.98 14.69 2.41
C VAL A 89 3.66 15.81 3.19
N HIS A 90 3.79 15.65 4.52
CA HIS A 90 4.30 16.74 5.37
C HIS A 90 5.81 16.92 5.28
N HIS A 91 6.56 15.90 4.90
CA HIS A 91 8.02 15.93 4.85
C HIS A 91 8.57 15.74 3.44
N TYR A 92 7.79 16.12 2.43
CA TYR A 92 8.17 15.85 1.02
C TYR A 92 9.53 16.44 0.66
N PHE A 93 9.88 17.62 1.18
CA PHE A 93 11.15 18.27 0.84
C PHE A 93 12.35 17.78 1.66
N ASP A 94 12.10 17.01 2.72
CA ASP A 94 13.17 16.45 3.56
C ASP A 94 12.96 14.95 3.76
N ILE A 95 12.58 14.25 2.70
CA ILE A 95 12.38 12.80 2.69
C ILE A 95 13.71 12.10 3.03
N ASP A 96 13.63 11.17 3.98
CA ASP A 96 14.75 10.30 4.32
C ASP A 96 14.76 9.09 3.39
N ALA A 97 15.67 9.09 2.40
CA ALA A 97 15.75 8.04 1.40
C ALA A 97 16.09 6.67 2.01
N ASP A 98 16.90 6.65 3.07
CA ASP A 98 17.20 5.39 3.78
C ASP A 98 15.95 4.79 4.41
N LYS A 99 15.11 5.62 4.99
CA LYS A 99 13.86 5.19 5.60
C LYS A 99 12.91 4.62 4.55
N ILE A 100 12.82 5.28 3.40
CA ILE A 100 11.99 4.79 2.29
C ILE A 100 12.49 3.42 1.80
N ALA A 101 13.81 3.26 1.62
CA ALA A 101 14.39 1.99 1.22
C ALA A 101 14.08 0.89 2.24
N GLU A 102 14.19 1.20 3.51
CA GLU A 102 13.89 0.27 4.60
C GLU A 102 12.44 -0.21 4.54
N ILE A 103 11.50 0.70 4.34
CA ILE A 103 10.08 0.36 4.22
C ILE A 103 9.83 -0.55 3.01
N LEU A 104 10.45 -0.23 1.87
CA LEU A 104 10.31 -1.03 0.65
C LEU A 104 10.84 -2.45 0.81
N LEU A 105 11.94 -2.62 1.55
CA LEU A 105 12.56 -3.92 1.72
C LEU A 105 11.93 -4.76 2.83
N ASN A 106 11.52 -4.11 3.92
CA ASN A 106 11.13 -4.82 5.14
C ASN A 106 9.61 -4.87 5.35
N ASP A 107 8.86 -3.90 4.84
CA ASP A 107 7.43 -3.80 5.13
C ASP A 107 6.55 -4.14 3.94
N ILE A 108 6.83 -3.54 2.78
CA ILE A 108 5.98 -3.69 1.58
C ILE A 108 5.80 -5.15 1.16
N PRO A 109 6.85 -6.02 1.16
CA PRO A 109 6.67 -7.40 0.72
C PRO A 109 5.68 -8.21 1.56
N TYR A 110 5.45 -7.82 2.80
CA TYR A 110 4.55 -8.53 3.70
C TYR A 110 3.09 -8.09 3.56
N VAL A 111 2.83 -6.95 2.94
CA VAL A 111 1.48 -6.41 2.80
C VAL A 111 0.73 -7.10 1.65
N LEU A 112 1.41 -7.36 0.53
CA LEU A 112 0.76 -7.91 -0.66
C LEU A 112 0.05 -9.24 -0.41
N PRO A 113 0.66 -10.24 0.27
CA PRO A 113 -0.06 -11.47 0.56
C PRO A 113 -1.34 -11.26 1.38
N VAL A 114 -1.31 -10.30 2.30
CA VAL A 114 -2.49 -9.98 3.13
C VAL A 114 -3.60 -9.36 2.27
N ILE A 115 -3.24 -8.46 1.36
CA ILE A 115 -4.22 -7.88 0.43
C ILE A 115 -4.88 -8.98 -0.40
N ARG A 116 -4.10 -9.94 -0.90
CA ARG A 116 -4.64 -11.07 -1.67
C ARG A 116 -5.55 -11.95 -0.82
N GLN A 117 -5.21 -12.14 0.45
CA GLN A 117 -6.07 -12.88 1.37
C GLN A 117 -7.40 -12.15 1.60
N MET A 118 -7.35 -10.83 1.75
CA MET A 118 -8.56 -10.02 1.89
C MET A 118 -9.45 -10.12 0.68
N GLN A 119 -8.86 -10.11 -0.52
CA GLN A 119 -9.60 -10.30 -1.76
C GLN A 119 -10.29 -11.66 -1.79
N ASN A 120 -9.58 -12.72 -1.41
CA ASN A 120 -10.15 -14.07 -1.33
C ASN A 120 -11.28 -14.16 -0.31
N ASP A 121 -11.12 -13.53 0.84
CA ASP A 121 -12.12 -13.56 1.88
C ASP A 121 -13.40 -12.85 1.47
N LEU A 122 -13.26 -11.75 0.71
CA LEU A 122 -14.43 -11.07 0.14
C LEU A 122 -15.07 -11.89 -0.97
N CYS A 123 -14.30 -12.73 -1.65
CA CYS A 123 -14.80 -13.65 -2.67
C CYS A 123 -15.06 -15.03 -2.06
N ASN A 124 -15.81 -15.04 -0.97
CA ASN A 124 -16.20 -16.28 -0.30
C ASN A 124 -17.06 -17.11 -1.26
N PRO A 125 -16.82 -18.44 -1.37
CA PRO A 125 -17.62 -19.31 -2.25
C PRO A 125 -19.13 -19.25 -2.01
N ASP A 126 -19.54 -18.85 -0.82
CA ASP A 126 -20.96 -18.73 -0.50
C ASP A 126 -21.59 -17.42 -1.00
N GLU A 127 -20.80 -16.55 -1.64
CA GLU A 127 -21.27 -15.27 -2.11
C GLU A 127 -21.29 -15.22 -3.63
N THR A 128 -22.51 -15.16 -4.17
CA THR A 128 -22.73 -15.24 -5.60
C THR A 128 -22.15 -14.06 -6.38
N GLU A 129 -22.12 -12.88 -5.80
CA GLU A 129 -21.58 -11.70 -6.49
C GLU A 129 -20.10 -11.82 -6.78
N CYS A 130 -19.35 -12.62 -6.05
CA CYS A 130 -17.93 -12.82 -6.29
C CYS A 130 -17.69 -13.69 -7.53
N SER A 131 -18.59 -14.61 -7.82
CA SER A 131 -18.44 -15.50 -8.97
C SER A 131 -18.78 -14.82 -10.29
N VAL A 132 -19.40 -13.66 -10.25
CA VAL A 132 -19.79 -12.90 -11.43
C VAL A 132 -18.65 -12.03 -11.95
N ILE A 133 -17.70 -11.74 -11.10
CA ILE A 133 -16.58 -10.88 -11.41
C ILE A 133 -15.41 -11.71 -11.92
#